data_b3716960927c9d0d7f635c60f872de63
#
_entry.id   b3716960927c9d0d7f635c60f872de63
#
_cell.length_a   1.000
_cell.length_b   1.000
_cell.length_c   1.000
_cell.angle_alpha   90.00
_cell.angle_beta   90.00
_cell.angle_gamma   90.00
#
_symmetry.space_group_name_H-M   'P 1'
#
loop_
_entity.id
_entity.type
_entity.pdbx_description
1 polymer ?
#
loop_
_entity_poly.entity_id
_entity_poly.type
_entity_poly.pdbx_seq_one_letter_code
_entity_poly.pdbx_strand_id
1 'polypeptide(L)'
;HANHVKIVNHSTGDAKAKTLPSVVSFPSTGAPAVGFVAVAAEASDADVVTVRSAKRLLGQSLADALPDQKYLSYKLCEGESGHVSIALPARKTSVTPSEVAALLLSELKKAAEAKLNERIANCVLTVPAYFTEPQRQATLEAAAMAGFSAVRLLNEPTAAAMAYGLFVAGTKRVVVFDFGGGTLDVSVLHIADGTFTVEGVGGDTHLGGEDINNIVFDHVLQSIAKKHGPLALPLATPDMVQLQRAVEAAKIALSTDDETVLRLTNVGHVALHEMTLTRRKLDALCDPLFKKCLRITREVLKAIDVDPSDVNEVVLVGGSTRIPAIRARLRAFFNDKELCTSVNADEVVAEGAAIQAAILSGVDKKVFQDVLMLDVIPMSIGIEKADGAMEVLIPKNSRIPVSVTKYFDTAVDDQAGFTIEVFEGESPVARENTYLTYFDFVLPRKTRGKAGSIQHPVTLSMNANGLLQVKAGILHDEAVDAEDASEAQRSMLVLCVYMGCLIAVYVFVRIYFADQRLWYTDEYASASDDL
;
A
#
# COMPACT_ATOMS: atom_id res chain seq x y z
N HIS A 1 -23.71 -8.73 20.30
CA HIS A 1 -22.70 -9.58 20.22
C HIS A 1 -21.48 -9.24 19.41
N ALA A 2 -21.04 -8.04 19.54
CA ALA A 2 -19.87 -7.52 18.89
C ALA A 2 -18.64 -8.18 19.50
N ASN A 3 -17.97 -8.82 18.71
CA ASN A 3 -16.87 -9.59 19.10
C ASN A 3 -15.63 -8.96 18.53
N HIS A 4 -14.99 -8.27 19.29
CA HIS A 4 -13.86 -8.72 20.01
C HIS A 4 -12.53 -8.47 19.27
N VAL A 5 -12.56 -7.72 18.15
CA VAL A 5 -11.41 -7.00 17.67
C VAL A 5 -11.22 -5.79 18.59
N LYS A 6 -10.04 -5.66 19.17
CA LYS A 6 -9.74 -4.56 20.07
C LYS A 6 -8.59 -3.75 19.48
N ILE A 7 -8.87 -2.51 19.14
CA ILE A 7 -7.84 -1.56 18.74
C ILE A 7 -6.97 -1.23 19.95
N VAL A 8 -5.66 -1.37 19.81
CA VAL A 8 -4.68 -1.03 20.84
C VAL A 8 -4.43 0.47 20.83
N ASN A 9 -4.60 1.12 21.97
CA ASN A 9 -4.28 2.53 22.12
C ASN A 9 -2.77 2.71 22.30
N HIS A 10 -2.22 3.78 21.73
CA HIS A 10 -0.82 4.12 21.91
C HIS A 10 -0.56 4.71 23.29
N SER A 11 0.56 4.31 23.90
CA SER A 11 0.98 4.78 25.22
C SER A 11 1.61 6.17 25.20
N THR A 12 2.06 6.64 24.02
CA THR A 12 2.70 7.93 23.81
C THR A 12 1.72 8.91 23.20
N GLY A 13 1.35 9.96 23.93
CA GLY A 13 0.37 10.97 23.49
C GLY A 13 -0.96 10.87 24.24
N ASP A 14 -2.07 11.21 23.58
CA ASP A 14 -3.40 11.01 24.16
C ASP A 14 -3.63 9.50 24.38
N ALA A 15 -3.85 9.10 25.63
CA ALA A 15 -4.10 7.70 26.00
C ALA A 15 -5.35 7.08 25.35
N LYS A 16 -6.12 7.89 24.61
CA LYS A 16 -7.27 7.47 23.80
C LYS A 16 -6.95 7.37 22.30
N ALA A 17 -5.75 7.75 21.87
CA ALA A 17 -5.39 7.72 20.46
C ALA A 17 -5.33 6.28 19.94
N LYS A 18 -6.16 5.98 18.95
CA LYS A 18 -6.25 4.67 18.29
C LYS A 18 -5.39 4.59 17.03
N THR A 19 -4.85 5.71 16.57
CA THR A 19 -3.97 5.83 15.40
C THR A 19 -2.64 6.42 15.82
N LEU A 20 -1.56 5.97 15.17
CA LEU A 20 -0.22 6.55 15.33
C LEU A 20 0.03 7.48 14.14
N PRO A 21 0.43 8.75 14.36
CA PRO A 21 0.87 9.60 13.25
C PRO A 21 2.02 8.96 12.47
N SER A 22 1.87 8.86 11.14
CA SER A 22 2.92 8.33 10.24
C SER A 22 4.01 9.38 10.03
N VAL A 23 4.70 9.72 11.12
CA VAL A 23 5.72 10.76 11.19
C VAL A 23 6.93 10.21 11.92
N VAL A 24 8.11 10.43 11.33
CA VAL A 24 9.40 10.07 11.94
C VAL A 24 10.33 11.28 11.86
N SER A 25 10.92 11.66 13.00
CA SER A 25 11.87 12.76 13.08
C SER A 25 13.27 12.24 13.36
N PHE A 26 14.23 12.72 12.60
CA PHE A 26 15.64 12.37 12.68
C PHE A 26 16.41 13.59 13.23
N PRO A 27 16.73 13.62 14.53
CA PRO A 27 17.59 14.66 15.09
C PRO A 27 19.02 14.52 14.57
N SER A 28 19.82 15.57 14.67
CA SER A 28 21.24 15.54 14.26
C SER A 28 22.05 14.45 14.98
N THR A 29 21.70 14.14 16.22
CA THR A 29 22.29 13.08 17.05
C THR A 29 21.21 12.34 17.83
N GLY A 30 21.49 11.08 18.18
CA GLY A 30 20.56 10.26 18.96
C GLY A 30 19.60 9.44 18.12
N ALA A 31 18.63 8.78 18.77
CA ALA A 31 17.65 7.90 18.12
C ALA A 31 16.54 8.71 17.43
N PRO A 32 15.99 8.18 16.32
CA PRO A 32 14.80 8.76 15.69
C PRO A 32 13.61 8.78 16.66
N ALA A 33 12.78 9.82 16.55
CA ALA A 33 11.48 9.89 17.22
C ALA A 33 10.37 9.45 16.28
N VAL A 34 9.32 8.81 16.79
CA VAL A 34 8.23 8.24 16.00
C VAL A 34 6.88 8.72 16.51
N GLY A 35 5.92 8.90 15.60
CA GLY A 35 4.54 9.19 15.91
C GLY A 35 4.35 10.55 16.63
N PHE A 36 3.64 10.55 17.74
CA PHE A 36 3.35 11.77 18.50
C PHE A 36 4.61 12.50 19.00
N VAL A 37 5.64 11.74 19.36
CA VAL A 37 6.94 12.30 19.78
C VAL A 37 7.61 13.02 18.62
N ALA A 38 7.55 12.45 17.40
CA ALA A 38 8.08 13.08 16.21
C ALA A 38 7.34 14.38 15.85
N VAL A 39 6.00 14.38 15.96
CA VAL A 39 5.17 15.58 15.73
C VAL A 39 5.51 16.70 16.70
N ALA A 40 5.83 16.38 17.97
CA ALA A 40 6.26 17.35 18.96
C ALA A 40 7.68 17.88 18.69
N ALA A 41 8.59 17.01 18.28
CA ALA A 41 9.98 17.36 17.97
C ALA A 41 10.11 18.28 16.75
N GLU A 42 9.24 18.15 15.75
CA GLU A 42 9.23 18.96 14.52
C GLU A 42 9.16 20.48 14.78
N ALA A 43 8.59 20.88 15.89
CA ALA A 43 8.42 22.30 16.24
C ALA A 43 9.63 22.90 17.00
N SER A 44 10.57 22.08 17.44
CA SER A 44 11.55 22.49 18.47
C SER A 44 12.98 22.69 17.97
N ASP A 45 13.35 22.13 16.79
CA ASP A 45 14.75 22.17 16.32
C ASP A 45 14.80 22.25 14.78
N ALA A 46 15.56 23.24 14.27
CA ALA A 46 15.73 23.47 12.84
C ALA A 46 16.60 22.40 12.13
N ASP A 47 17.43 21.67 12.90
CA ASP A 47 18.32 20.63 12.37
C ASP A 47 17.66 19.24 12.33
N VAL A 48 16.40 19.13 12.76
CA VAL A 48 15.62 17.90 12.72
C VAL A 48 14.99 17.72 11.34
N VAL A 49 15.28 16.60 10.68
CA VAL A 49 14.56 16.17 9.48
C VAL A 49 13.34 15.36 9.88
N THR A 50 12.14 15.90 9.62
CA THR A 50 10.88 15.21 9.91
C THR A 50 10.26 14.70 8.62
N VAL A 51 10.10 13.38 8.53
CA VAL A 51 9.55 12.67 7.38
C VAL A 51 8.07 12.41 7.62
N ARG A 52 7.26 12.87 6.67
CA ARG A 52 5.83 12.62 6.54
C ARG A 52 5.54 11.99 5.19
N SER A 53 4.39 11.35 5.05
CA SER A 53 3.93 10.79 3.77
C SER A 53 4.89 9.79 3.11
N ALA A 54 5.76 9.14 3.90
CA ALA A 54 6.73 8.16 3.40
C ALA A 54 6.08 7.02 2.59
N LYS A 55 4.82 6.68 2.86
CA LYS A 55 4.04 5.68 2.11
C LYS A 55 4.02 5.96 0.60
N ARG A 56 4.00 7.22 0.16
CA ARG A 56 4.00 7.61 -1.25
C ARG A 56 5.34 7.42 -1.95
N LEU A 57 6.43 7.38 -1.17
CA LEU A 57 7.78 7.26 -1.72
C LEU A 57 8.22 5.81 -1.90
N LEU A 58 7.36 4.86 -1.52
CA LEU A 58 7.65 3.46 -1.43
C LEU A 58 7.78 2.78 -2.78
N GLY A 59 8.86 2.05 -3.01
CA GLY A 59 9.09 1.35 -4.27
C GLY A 59 9.23 2.30 -5.46
N GLN A 60 9.43 3.61 -5.22
CA GLN A 60 9.56 4.62 -6.26
C GLN A 60 11.01 4.86 -6.65
N SER A 61 11.22 5.20 -7.93
CA SER A 61 12.47 5.81 -8.37
C SER A 61 12.54 7.26 -7.88
N LEU A 62 13.76 7.82 -7.82
CA LEU A 62 13.91 9.24 -7.54
C LEU A 62 13.17 10.10 -8.59
N ALA A 63 13.22 9.69 -9.86
CA ALA A 63 12.57 10.43 -10.96
C ALA A 63 11.06 10.54 -10.76
N ASP A 64 10.40 9.47 -10.33
CA ASP A 64 8.96 9.44 -10.09
C ASP A 64 8.55 10.24 -8.85
N ALA A 65 9.42 10.28 -7.83
CA ALA A 65 9.16 10.98 -6.57
C ALA A 65 9.46 12.50 -6.62
N LEU A 66 10.33 12.95 -7.54
CA LEU A 66 10.75 14.35 -7.63
C LEU A 66 9.61 15.37 -7.83
N PRO A 67 8.52 15.10 -8.56
CA PRO A 67 7.39 16.03 -8.65
C PRO A 67 6.80 16.47 -7.30
N ASP A 68 6.86 15.60 -6.29
CA ASP A 68 6.35 15.88 -4.94
C ASP A 68 7.32 16.69 -4.08
N GLN A 69 8.61 16.83 -4.50
CA GLN A 69 9.65 17.52 -3.72
C GLN A 69 9.25 18.92 -3.26
N LYS A 70 8.51 19.66 -4.06
CA LYS A 70 8.08 21.03 -3.74
C LYS A 70 7.12 21.09 -2.53
N TYR A 71 6.49 19.97 -2.18
CA TYR A 71 5.55 19.88 -1.06
C TYR A 71 6.14 19.18 0.17
N LEU A 72 7.40 18.74 0.09
CA LEU A 72 8.06 18.05 1.19
C LEU A 72 8.93 19.02 2.00
N SER A 73 8.91 18.88 3.32
CA SER A 73 9.78 19.65 4.24
C SER A 73 11.19 19.07 4.34
N TYR A 74 11.47 17.99 3.61
CA TYR A 74 12.76 17.29 3.56
C TYR A 74 13.20 17.09 2.12
N LYS A 75 14.49 16.83 1.91
CA LYS A 75 15.08 16.67 0.58
C LYS A 75 15.15 15.22 0.18
N LEU A 76 14.68 14.92 -1.03
CA LEU A 76 14.87 13.63 -1.68
C LEU A 76 16.27 13.56 -2.29
N CYS A 77 16.86 12.38 -2.32
CA CYS A 77 18.13 12.07 -2.96
C CYS A 77 18.09 10.68 -3.59
N GLU A 78 19.05 10.40 -4.43
CA GLU A 78 19.21 9.08 -5.02
C GLU A 78 19.78 8.10 -3.99
N GLY A 79 19.11 6.99 -3.81
CA GLY A 79 19.56 5.84 -3.04
C GLY A 79 20.21 4.79 -3.93
N GLU A 80 20.32 3.57 -3.43
CA GLU A 80 20.85 2.46 -4.20
C GLU A 80 19.98 2.15 -5.43
N SER A 81 20.60 1.83 -6.54
CA SER A 81 19.96 1.41 -7.80
C SER A 81 18.90 2.38 -8.35
N GLY A 82 19.03 3.69 -8.09
CA GLY A 82 18.11 4.71 -8.59
C GLY A 82 16.83 4.89 -7.78
N HIS A 83 16.67 4.18 -6.65
CA HIS A 83 15.53 4.35 -5.78
C HIS A 83 15.62 5.65 -4.98
N VAL A 84 14.44 6.16 -4.60
CA VAL A 84 14.36 7.37 -3.78
C VAL A 84 14.85 7.11 -2.36
N SER A 85 15.62 8.04 -1.83
CA SER A 85 16.03 8.14 -0.43
C SER A 85 15.80 9.55 0.09
N ILE A 86 15.83 9.70 1.41
CA ILE A 86 15.61 10.96 2.13
C ILE A 86 16.93 11.39 2.73
N ALA A 87 17.39 12.57 2.36
CA ALA A 87 18.66 13.10 2.84
C ALA A 87 18.57 13.50 4.32
N LEU A 88 19.58 13.11 5.10
CA LEU A 88 19.81 13.52 6.47
C LEU A 88 21.12 14.32 6.58
N PRO A 89 21.10 15.62 6.21
CA PRO A 89 22.35 16.40 6.04
C PRO A 89 23.19 16.49 7.30
N ALA A 90 22.56 16.67 8.47
CA ALA A 90 23.24 16.75 9.75
C ALA A 90 23.98 15.45 10.12
N ARG A 91 23.48 14.31 9.64
CA ARG A 91 24.10 12.98 9.84
C ARG A 91 25.04 12.58 8.71
N LYS A 92 25.09 13.35 7.63
CA LYS A 92 25.85 13.05 6.39
C LYS A 92 25.50 11.68 5.80
N THR A 93 24.23 11.31 5.85
CA THR A 93 23.69 10.04 5.36
C THR A 93 22.31 10.26 4.75
N SER A 94 21.69 9.20 4.28
CA SER A 94 20.28 9.16 3.87
C SER A 94 19.56 8.03 4.57
N VAL A 95 18.25 8.05 4.52
CA VAL A 95 17.36 6.99 5.01
C VAL A 95 16.40 6.63 3.90
N THR A 96 16.18 5.33 3.72
CA THR A 96 15.19 4.85 2.75
C THR A 96 13.78 5.03 3.31
N PRO A 97 12.79 5.20 2.46
CA PRO A 97 11.41 5.14 2.90
C PRO A 97 11.10 3.85 3.68
N SER A 98 11.71 2.67 3.40
CA SER A 98 11.60 1.41 4.13
C SER A 98 12.00 1.51 5.58
N GLU A 99 13.16 2.11 5.79
CA GLU A 99 13.67 2.30 7.14
C GLU A 99 12.75 3.20 7.95
N VAL A 100 12.21 4.26 7.32
CA VAL A 100 11.22 5.14 7.98
C VAL A 100 10.02 4.34 8.45
N ALA A 101 9.60 3.46 7.65
CA ALA A 101 8.42 2.67 7.99
C ALA A 101 8.72 1.50 8.91
N ALA A 102 9.85 0.88 8.81
CA ALA A 102 10.30 -0.08 9.81
C ALA A 102 10.27 0.53 11.22
N LEU A 103 10.63 1.82 11.34
CA LEU A 103 10.52 2.55 12.61
C LEU A 103 9.07 2.68 13.09
N LEU A 104 8.13 3.02 12.20
CA LEU A 104 6.71 3.08 12.51
C LEU A 104 6.17 1.70 12.91
N LEU A 105 6.50 0.66 12.15
CA LEU A 105 6.10 -0.73 12.44
C LEU A 105 6.68 -1.21 13.77
N SER A 106 7.93 -0.88 14.07
CA SER A 106 8.58 -1.21 15.33
C SER A 106 7.87 -0.56 16.52
N GLU A 107 7.42 0.70 16.37
CA GLU A 107 6.69 1.38 17.43
C GLU A 107 5.30 0.74 17.67
N LEU A 108 4.59 0.38 16.59
CA LEU A 108 3.34 -0.33 16.70
C LEU A 108 3.51 -1.71 17.34
N LYS A 109 4.55 -2.45 16.94
CA LYS A 109 4.90 -3.75 17.53
C LYS A 109 5.15 -3.62 19.02
N LYS A 110 5.96 -2.65 19.44
CA LYS A 110 6.23 -2.37 20.85
C LYS A 110 4.96 -2.06 21.64
N ALA A 111 4.08 -1.22 21.08
CA ALA A 111 2.80 -0.88 21.73
C ALA A 111 1.92 -2.12 21.91
N ALA A 112 1.85 -2.99 20.91
CA ALA A 112 1.09 -4.22 20.97
C ALA A 112 1.72 -5.23 21.95
N GLU A 113 3.04 -5.45 21.92
CA GLU A 113 3.77 -6.34 22.82
C GLU A 113 3.62 -5.89 24.28
N ALA A 114 3.74 -4.58 24.53
CA ALA A 114 3.52 -4.01 25.88
C ALA A 114 2.08 -4.24 26.37
N LYS A 115 1.08 -4.11 25.46
CA LYS A 115 -0.33 -4.33 25.81
C LYS A 115 -0.67 -5.78 26.07
N LEU A 116 -0.06 -6.68 25.32
CA LEU A 116 -0.33 -8.11 25.37
C LEU A 116 0.58 -8.82 26.38
N ASN A 117 1.68 -8.20 26.79
CA ASN A 117 2.77 -8.78 27.57
C ASN A 117 3.36 -10.06 26.92
N GLU A 118 3.44 -10.03 25.57
CA GLU A 118 3.91 -11.15 24.76
C GLU A 118 4.72 -10.63 23.58
N ARG A 119 5.66 -11.44 23.06
CA ARG A 119 6.38 -11.15 21.83
C ARG A 119 5.51 -11.46 20.61
N ILE A 120 5.56 -10.58 19.61
CA ILE A 120 4.83 -10.72 18.37
C ILE A 120 5.81 -10.98 17.24
N ALA A 121 5.74 -12.19 16.69
CA ALA A 121 6.58 -12.61 15.57
C ALA A 121 5.88 -12.45 14.21
N ASN A 122 4.56 -12.62 14.16
CA ASN A 122 3.78 -12.68 12.93
C ASN A 122 2.77 -11.54 12.87
N CYS A 123 2.46 -11.05 11.67
CA CYS A 123 1.43 -10.03 11.49
C CYS A 123 0.70 -10.15 10.15
N VAL A 124 -0.48 -9.56 10.09
CA VAL A 124 -1.14 -9.17 8.84
C VAL A 124 -0.93 -7.68 8.64
N LEU A 125 -0.35 -7.30 7.52
CA LEU A 125 -0.17 -5.90 7.12
C LEU A 125 -1.08 -5.58 5.95
N THR A 126 -1.76 -4.44 6.03
CA THR A 126 -2.57 -3.97 4.93
C THR A 126 -1.79 -3.07 3.99
N VAL A 127 -2.10 -3.21 2.71
CA VAL A 127 -1.56 -2.39 1.64
C VAL A 127 -2.69 -1.93 0.73
N PRO A 128 -2.57 -0.78 0.05
CA PRO A 128 -3.50 -0.40 -1.00
C PRO A 128 -3.67 -1.51 -2.02
N ALA A 129 -4.90 -1.70 -2.51
CA ALA A 129 -5.15 -2.77 -3.50
C ALA A 129 -4.35 -2.52 -4.79
N TYR A 130 -4.15 -1.25 -5.13
CA TYR A 130 -3.44 -0.80 -6.34
C TYR A 130 -1.92 -0.65 -6.16
N PHE A 131 -1.35 -1.14 -5.05
CA PHE A 131 0.11 -1.19 -4.89
C PHE A 131 0.72 -2.13 -5.91
N THR A 132 1.77 -1.64 -6.57
CA THR A 132 2.61 -2.41 -7.48
C THR A 132 3.41 -3.48 -6.72
N GLU A 133 3.94 -4.44 -7.46
CA GLU A 133 4.79 -5.49 -6.89
C GLU A 133 5.99 -4.92 -6.11
N PRO A 134 6.77 -3.94 -6.62
CA PRO A 134 7.85 -3.31 -5.85
C PRO A 134 7.37 -2.66 -4.55
N GLN A 135 6.20 -2.02 -4.52
CA GLN A 135 5.64 -1.43 -3.31
C GLN A 135 5.25 -2.49 -2.27
N ARG A 136 4.73 -3.65 -2.71
CA ARG A 136 4.41 -4.80 -1.84
C ARG A 136 5.66 -5.45 -1.26
N GLN A 137 6.66 -5.67 -2.10
CA GLN A 137 7.94 -6.22 -1.68
C GLN A 137 8.58 -5.37 -0.58
N ALA A 138 8.52 -4.13 -0.73
CA ALA A 138 9.04 -3.16 0.20
C ALA A 138 8.31 -3.04 1.52
N THR A 139 7.01 -3.22 1.49
CA THR A 139 6.24 -3.35 2.74
C THR A 139 6.73 -4.56 3.53
N LEU A 140 7.03 -5.67 2.86
CA LEU A 140 7.58 -6.86 3.51
C LEU A 140 8.97 -6.64 4.10
N GLU A 141 9.83 -5.90 3.39
CA GLU A 141 11.17 -5.56 3.90
C GLU A 141 11.11 -4.70 5.15
N ALA A 142 10.27 -3.67 5.15
CA ALA A 142 10.08 -2.86 6.34
C ALA A 142 9.58 -3.68 7.52
N ALA A 143 8.68 -4.64 7.28
CA ALA A 143 8.22 -5.53 8.33
C ALA A 143 9.33 -6.45 8.85
N ALA A 144 10.18 -6.96 7.96
CA ALA A 144 11.34 -7.74 8.35
C ALA A 144 12.34 -6.91 9.17
N MET A 145 12.62 -5.67 8.76
CA MET A 145 13.45 -4.71 9.53
C MET A 145 12.83 -4.40 10.90
N ALA A 146 11.50 -4.36 11.01
CA ALA A 146 10.80 -4.19 12.27
C ALA A 146 10.80 -5.47 13.15
N GLY A 147 11.38 -6.57 12.66
CA GLY A 147 11.54 -7.82 13.37
C GLY A 147 10.29 -8.70 13.37
N PHE A 148 9.49 -8.67 12.30
CA PHE A 148 8.47 -9.67 12.03
C PHE A 148 9.06 -10.83 11.25
N SER A 149 8.74 -12.06 11.67
CA SER A 149 9.25 -13.30 11.06
C SER A 149 8.35 -13.81 9.94
N ALA A 150 7.04 -13.62 10.08
CA ALA A 150 6.06 -13.96 9.05
C ALA A 150 5.05 -12.82 8.86
N VAL A 151 4.87 -12.43 7.61
CA VAL A 151 3.98 -11.34 7.22
C VAL A 151 3.04 -11.80 6.13
N ARG A 152 1.75 -11.60 6.36
CA ARG A 152 0.71 -11.73 5.35
C ARG A 152 0.27 -10.34 4.90
N LEU A 153 0.40 -10.02 3.61
CA LEU A 153 -0.20 -8.82 3.05
C LEU A 153 -1.68 -9.05 2.78
N LEU A 154 -2.48 -8.03 3.06
CA LEU A 154 -3.91 -8.00 2.79
C LEU A 154 -4.27 -6.64 2.18
N ASN A 155 -5.05 -6.63 1.10
CA ASN A 155 -5.48 -5.37 0.48
C ASN A 155 -6.41 -4.59 1.41
N GLU A 156 -6.21 -3.27 1.55
CA GLU A 156 -6.98 -2.39 2.45
C GLU A 156 -8.49 -2.48 2.22
N PRO A 157 -9.01 -2.36 0.98
CA PRO A 157 -10.45 -2.50 0.75
C PRO A 157 -10.97 -3.92 1.01
N THR A 158 -10.14 -4.94 0.81
CA THR A 158 -10.47 -6.33 1.15
C THR A 158 -10.61 -6.51 2.66
N ALA A 159 -9.68 -5.94 3.45
CA ALA A 159 -9.78 -5.92 4.90
C ALA A 159 -11.04 -5.19 5.37
N ALA A 160 -11.34 -4.02 4.81
CA ALA A 160 -12.55 -3.27 5.14
C ALA A 160 -13.82 -4.06 4.83
N ALA A 161 -13.87 -4.74 3.68
CA ALA A 161 -14.99 -5.60 3.30
C ALA A 161 -15.17 -6.77 4.27
N MET A 162 -14.09 -7.38 4.74
CA MET A 162 -14.15 -8.45 5.75
C MET A 162 -14.76 -7.95 7.07
N ALA A 163 -14.30 -6.81 7.57
CA ALA A 163 -14.83 -6.24 8.80
C ALA A 163 -16.31 -5.86 8.67
N TYR A 164 -16.70 -5.33 7.50
CA TYR A 164 -18.09 -5.00 7.18
C TYR A 164 -18.94 -6.25 6.95
N GLY A 165 -18.49 -7.17 6.11
CA GLY A 165 -19.29 -8.26 5.54
C GLY A 165 -19.53 -9.45 6.45
N LEU A 166 -18.69 -9.68 7.48
CA LEU A 166 -18.88 -10.79 8.45
C LEU A 166 -20.23 -10.77 9.17
N PHE A 167 -20.88 -9.60 9.21
CA PHE A 167 -22.15 -9.39 9.90
C PHE A 167 -23.32 -9.14 8.94
N VAL A 168 -23.08 -9.26 7.63
CA VAL A 168 -24.08 -9.02 6.60
C VAL A 168 -24.67 -10.35 6.13
N ALA A 169 -25.98 -10.47 6.20
CA ALA A 169 -26.71 -11.66 5.72
C ALA A 169 -27.00 -11.55 4.22
N GLY A 170 -26.98 -12.69 3.54
CA GLY A 170 -27.37 -12.84 2.13
C GLY A 170 -26.25 -12.45 1.15
N THR A 171 -26.59 -12.50 -0.12
CA THR A 171 -25.68 -12.17 -1.22
C THR A 171 -25.71 -10.69 -1.53
N LYS A 172 -24.53 -10.04 -1.59
CA LYS A 172 -24.40 -8.62 -1.89
C LYS A 172 -23.20 -8.34 -2.79
N ARG A 173 -23.38 -7.38 -3.70
CA ARG A 173 -22.27 -6.72 -4.40
C ARG A 173 -21.96 -5.39 -3.71
N VAL A 174 -20.74 -5.25 -3.22
CA VAL A 174 -20.31 -4.12 -2.39
C VAL A 174 -19.18 -3.39 -3.12
N VAL A 175 -19.27 -2.07 -3.22
CA VAL A 175 -18.16 -1.23 -3.60
C VAL A 175 -17.49 -0.71 -2.33
N VAL A 176 -16.20 -0.98 -2.15
CA VAL A 176 -15.38 -0.33 -1.15
C VAL A 176 -14.64 0.82 -1.84
N PHE A 177 -14.93 2.03 -1.39
CA PHE A 177 -14.30 3.25 -1.86
C PHE A 177 -13.37 3.76 -0.76
N ASP A 178 -12.09 3.43 -0.86
CA ASP A 178 -11.06 3.83 0.07
C ASP A 178 -10.33 5.05 -0.45
N PHE A 179 -10.64 6.22 0.13
CA PHE A 179 -10.02 7.49 -0.20
C PHE A 179 -9.23 7.98 1.02
N GLY A 180 -7.99 7.56 1.07
CA GLY A 180 -7.07 7.80 2.17
C GLY A 180 -6.34 9.14 2.08
N GLY A 181 -5.23 9.24 2.80
CA GLY A 181 -4.33 10.39 2.73
C GLY A 181 -3.48 10.40 1.45
N GLY A 182 -2.98 9.24 1.05
CA GLY A 182 -2.04 9.08 -0.06
C GLY A 182 -2.64 8.49 -1.33
N THR A 183 -3.61 7.61 -1.21
CA THR A 183 -4.11 6.76 -2.30
C THR A 183 -5.63 6.81 -2.41
N LEU A 184 -6.12 6.47 -3.59
CA LEU A 184 -7.50 6.07 -3.84
C LEU A 184 -7.50 4.61 -4.29
N ASP A 185 -8.28 3.79 -3.61
CA ASP A 185 -8.56 2.42 -4.01
C ASP A 185 -10.06 2.21 -4.14
N VAL A 186 -10.47 1.60 -5.24
CA VAL A 186 -11.85 1.23 -5.51
C VAL A 186 -11.89 -0.26 -5.79
N SER A 187 -12.59 -1.01 -4.94
CA SER A 187 -12.75 -2.45 -5.12
C SER A 187 -14.23 -2.82 -5.15
N VAL A 188 -14.58 -3.70 -6.06
CA VAL A 188 -15.91 -4.29 -6.16
C VAL A 188 -15.83 -5.73 -5.68
N LEU A 189 -16.62 -6.06 -4.68
CA LEU A 189 -16.64 -7.39 -4.07
C LEU A 189 -18.04 -7.99 -4.16
N HIS A 190 -18.08 -9.27 -4.43
CA HIS A 190 -19.26 -10.12 -4.25
C HIS A 190 -19.11 -10.88 -2.92
N ILE A 191 -20.06 -10.67 -2.03
CA ILE A 191 -20.11 -11.32 -0.70
C ILE A 191 -21.29 -12.27 -0.71
N ALA A 192 -21.06 -13.54 -0.47
CA ALA A 192 -22.08 -14.57 -0.42
C ALA A 192 -21.65 -15.68 0.56
N ASP A 193 -22.50 -15.98 1.55
CA ASP A 193 -22.34 -17.11 2.47
C ASP A 193 -20.92 -17.26 3.04
N GLY A 194 -20.34 -16.14 3.53
CA GLY A 194 -18.97 -16.13 4.08
C GLY A 194 -17.85 -16.04 3.03
N THR A 195 -18.17 -16.17 1.74
CA THR A 195 -17.19 -16.00 0.66
C THR A 195 -17.12 -14.56 0.19
N PHE A 196 -15.92 -14.01 0.20
CA PHE A 196 -15.59 -12.66 -0.28
C PHE A 196 -14.81 -12.79 -1.59
N THR A 197 -15.42 -12.49 -2.70
CA THR A 197 -14.78 -12.55 -4.02
C THR A 197 -14.58 -11.12 -4.52
N VAL A 198 -13.32 -10.72 -4.71
CA VAL A 198 -13.01 -9.48 -5.42
C VAL A 198 -13.29 -9.70 -6.90
N GLU A 199 -14.19 -8.90 -7.49
CA GLU A 199 -14.56 -8.96 -8.91
C GLU A 199 -13.70 -8.01 -9.74
N GLY A 200 -13.34 -6.84 -9.18
CA GLY A 200 -12.49 -5.88 -9.86
C GLY A 200 -11.91 -4.85 -8.93
N VAL A 201 -10.75 -4.35 -9.31
CA VAL A 201 -10.03 -3.30 -8.57
C VAL A 201 -9.51 -2.22 -9.51
N GLY A 202 -9.37 -1.02 -8.97
CA GLY A 202 -8.71 0.09 -9.60
C GLY A 202 -8.37 1.15 -8.59
N GLY A 203 -7.48 2.05 -8.96
CA GLY A 203 -7.02 3.03 -8.01
C GLY A 203 -6.00 3.98 -8.60
N ASP A 204 -5.39 4.74 -7.71
CA ASP A 204 -4.29 5.64 -8.02
C ASP A 204 -3.46 5.84 -6.75
N THR A 205 -2.18 5.52 -6.84
CA THR A 205 -1.25 5.61 -5.71
C THR A 205 -0.81 7.03 -5.39
N HIS A 206 -1.22 8.01 -6.23
CA HIS A 206 -0.99 9.45 -6.07
C HIS A 206 -2.30 10.24 -6.15
N LEU A 207 -3.33 9.77 -5.46
CA LEU A 207 -4.63 10.43 -5.39
C LEU A 207 -5.21 10.28 -3.98
N GLY A 208 -5.10 11.32 -3.16
CA GLY A 208 -5.54 11.27 -1.76
C GLY A 208 -5.69 12.65 -1.12
N GLY A 209 -5.81 12.66 0.19
CA GLY A 209 -5.92 13.87 0.99
C GLY A 209 -4.71 14.79 0.90
N GLU A 210 -3.51 14.24 0.60
CA GLU A 210 -2.31 15.03 0.36
C GLU A 210 -2.39 15.84 -0.94
N ASP A 211 -3.02 15.32 -1.99
CA ASP A 211 -3.21 16.07 -3.23
C ASP A 211 -4.17 17.25 -3.03
N ILE A 212 -5.16 17.07 -2.16
CA ILE A 212 -6.02 18.17 -1.72
C ILE A 212 -5.19 19.21 -0.95
N ASN A 213 -4.31 18.75 -0.03
CA ASN A 213 -3.40 19.64 0.68
C ASN A 213 -2.51 20.42 -0.31
N ASN A 214 -1.93 19.74 -1.30
CA ASN A 214 -1.06 20.34 -2.31
C ASN A 214 -1.79 21.42 -3.15
N ILE A 215 -3.05 21.15 -3.54
CA ILE A 215 -3.89 22.13 -4.24
C ILE A 215 -4.15 23.37 -3.37
N VAL A 216 -4.48 23.18 -2.10
CA VAL A 216 -4.70 24.30 -1.17
C VAL A 216 -3.40 25.03 -0.86
N PHE A 217 -2.29 24.30 -0.71
CA PHE A 217 -0.95 24.86 -0.53
C PHE A 217 -0.58 25.82 -1.66
N ASP A 218 -0.72 25.39 -2.92
CA ASP A 218 -0.46 26.24 -4.08
C ASP A 218 -1.41 27.46 -4.10
N HIS A 219 -2.68 27.28 -3.70
CA HIS A 219 -3.63 28.39 -3.61
C HIS A 219 -3.24 29.43 -2.55
N VAL A 220 -2.72 28.98 -1.40
CA VAL A 220 -2.23 29.87 -0.33
C VAL A 220 -0.99 30.64 -0.81
N LEU A 221 -0.04 29.98 -1.44
CA LEU A 221 1.14 30.66 -2.02
C LEU A 221 0.75 31.73 -3.05
N GLN A 222 -0.23 31.45 -3.91
CA GLN A 222 -0.77 32.45 -4.85
C GLN A 222 -1.42 33.64 -4.13
N SER A 223 -2.14 33.38 -3.04
CA SER A 223 -2.75 34.42 -2.20
C SER A 223 -1.67 35.31 -1.54
N ILE A 224 -0.62 34.69 -1.01
CA ILE A 224 0.53 35.41 -0.43
C ILE A 224 1.21 36.26 -1.51
N ALA A 225 1.52 35.67 -2.67
CA ALA A 225 2.18 36.36 -3.76
C ALA A 225 1.39 37.59 -4.24
N LYS A 226 0.07 37.49 -4.30
CA LYS A 226 -0.82 38.59 -4.70
C LYS A 226 -0.86 39.72 -3.66
N LYS A 227 -0.79 39.39 -2.35
CA LYS A 227 -0.99 40.38 -1.28
C LYS A 227 0.32 40.96 -0.74
N HIS A 228 1.39 40.17 -0.74
CA HIS A 228 2.65 40.50 -0.08
C HIS A 228 3.88 40.39 -1.01
N GLY A 229 3.68 39.94 -2.25
CA GLY A 229 4.76 39.52 -3.15
C GLY A 229 5.15 38.03 -2.95
N PRO A 230 5.84 37.43 -3.95
CA PRO A 230 6.19 36.03 -3.95
C PRO A 230 7.20 35.71 -2.83
N LEU A 231 7.03 34.56 -2.18
CA LEU A 231 8.03 34.00 -1.27
C LEU A 231 9.21 33.42 -2.05
N ALA A 232 10.40 33.46 -1.44
CA ALA A 232 11.54 32.72 -1.97
C ALA A 232 11.30 31.21 -1.86
N LEU A 233 11.59 30.47 -2.92
CA LEU A 233 11.45 29.02 -2.95
C LEU A 233 12.82 28.37 -3.16
N PRO A 234 13.07 27.19 -2.57
CA PRO A 234 12.18 26.47 -1.63
C PRO A 234 11.98 27.22 -0.32
N LEU A 235 10.84 27.00 0.34
CA LEU A 235 10.60 27.55 1.67
C LEU A 235 11.58 26.94 2.69
N ALA A 236 11.93 27.72 3.73
CA ALA A 236 12.62 27.16 4.89
C ALA A 236 11.76 26.08 5.56
N THR A 237 12.39 25.07 6.15
CA THR A 237 11.67 23.96 6.78
C THR A 237 10.60 24.38 7.78
N PRO A 238 10.83 25.35 8.70
CA PRO A 238 9.79 25.80 9.64
C PRO A 238 8.58 26.44 8.93
N ASP A 239 8.83 27.20 7.86
CA ASP A 239 7.78 27.86 7.08
C ASP A 239 6.94 26.84 6.32
N MET A 240 7.61 25.84 5.74
CA MET A 240 6.97 24.73 5.05
C MET A 240 6.06 23.95 6.00
N VAL A 241 6.56 23.57 7.17
CA VAL A 241 5.80 22.83 8.19
C VAL A 241 4.60 23.63 8.69
N GLN A 242 4.78 24.95 8.93
CA GLN A 242 3.67 25.81 9.34
C GLN A 242 2.58 25.86 8.27
N LEU A 243 2.96 26.03 7.02
CA LEU A 243 2.03 26.08 5.89
C LEU A 243 1.29 24.74 5.71
N GLN A 244 2.00 23.63 5.72
CA GLN A 244 1.40 22.28 5.62
C GLN A 244 0.38 22.04 6.73
N ARG A 245 0.72 22.34 7.97
CA ARG A 245 -0.20 22.18 9.14
C ARG A 245 -1.43 23.06 9.01
N ALA A 246 -1.28 24.32 8.59
CA ALA A 246 -2.39 25.24 8.42
C ALA A 246 -3.33 24.78 7.28
N VAL A 247 -2.79 24.28 6.19
CA VAL A 247 -3.54 23.74 5.04
C VAL A 247 -4.32 22.48 5.45
N GLU A 248 -3.68 21.54 6.14
CA GLU A 248 -4.33 20.31 6.59
C GLU A 248 -5.45 20.61 7.60
N ALA A 249 -5.18 21.49 8.57
CA ALA A 249 -6.19 21.92 9.53
C ALA A 249 -7.40 22.56 8.83
N ALA A 250 -7.16 23.42 7.84
CA ALA A 250 -8.22 24.04 7.06
C ALA A 250 -9.04 23.01 6.26
N LYS A 251 -8.38 22.04 5.60
CA LYS A 251 -9.05 20.94 4.90
C LYS A 251 -9.97 20.15 5.85
N ILE A 252 -9.46 19.80 7.03
CA ILE A 252 -10.22 19.02 8.03
C ILE A 252 -11.43 19.85 8.53
N ALA A 253 -11.23 21.11 8.91
CA ALA A 253 -12.30 22.00 9.38
C ALA A 253 -13.42 22.13 8.34
N LEU A 254 -13.09 22.28 7.06
CA LEU A 254 -14.07 22.41 5.98
C LEU A 254 -14.87 21.12 5.68
N SER A 255 -14.58 20.01 6.35
CA SER A 255 -15.47 18.84 6.31
C SER A 255 -16.73 19.01 7.17
N THR A 256 -16.69 19.89 8.19
CA THR A 256 -17.81 20.22 9.10
C THR A 256 -18.30 21.65 8.91
N ASP A 257 -17.38 22.59 8.74
CA ASP A 257 -17.67 24.03 8.69
C ASP A 257 -17.76 24.51 7.23
N ASP A 258 -18.53 25.58 6.99
CA ASP A 258 -18.67 26.16 5.66
C ASP A 258 -17.49 27.06 5.28
N GLU A 259 -16.78 27.61 6.29
CA GLU A 259 -15.59 28.43 6.11
C GLU A 259 -14.63 28.27 7.29
N THR A 260 -13.36 28.57 7.05
CA THR A 260 -12.31 28.62 8.07
C THR A 260 -11.30 29.70 7.75
N VAL A 261 -10.59 30.20 8.78
CA VAL A 261 -9.51 31.18 8.61
C VAL A 261 -8.17 30.47 8.69
N LEU A 262 -7.43 30.48 7.58
CA LEU A 262 -6.05 30.05 7.53
C LEU A 262 -5.15 31.21 7.93
N ARG A 263 -4.30 31.01 8.94
CA ARG A 263 -3.39 32.03 9.48
C ARG A 263 -1.95 31.53 9.45
N LEU A 264 -1.06 32.35 8.89
CA LEU A 264 0.38 32.12 8.85
C LEU A 264 1.10 33.33 9.46
N THR A 265 2.11 33.07 10.25
CA THR A 265 2.89 34.11 10.94
C THR A 265 4.38 33.92 10.70
N ASN A 266 5.08 34.99 10.35
CA ASN A 266 6.52 34.99 10.11
C ASN A 266 6.98 33.93 9.10
N VAL A 267 6.29 33.83 7.96
CA VAL A 267 6.66 32.93 6.85
C VAL A 267 7.46 33.72 5.84
N GLY A 268 8.74 33.41 5.67
CA GLY A 268 9.67 34.19 4.87
C GLY A 268 9.70 35.65 5.28
N HIS A 269 9.37 36.56 4.35
CA HIS A 269 9.29 38.01 4.63
C HIS A 269 7.90 38.48 5.08
N VAL A 270 6.95 37.57 5.25
CA VAL A 270 5.56 37.89 5.59
C VAL A 270 5.32 37.72 7.08
N ALA A 271 5.12 38.82 7.79
CA ALA A 271 4.88 38.81 9.23
C ALA A 271 3.54 38.14 9.58
N LEU A 272 2.48 38.42 8.80
CA LEU A 272 1.15 37.83 8.98
C LEU A 272 0.43 37.72 7.63
N HIS A 273 -0.07 36.53 7.35
CA HIS A 273 -1.01 36.31 6.26
C HIS A 273 -2.25 35.60 6.80
N GLU A 274 -3.40 36.20 6.54
CA GLU A 274 -4.70 35.61 6.87
C GLU A 274 -5.56 35.56 5.61
N MET A 275 -6.22 34.42 5.40
CA MET A 275 -7.21 34.24 4.36
C MET A 275 -8.36 33.36 4.83
N THR A 276 -9.57 33.73 4.46
CA THR A 276 -10.74 32.88 4.64
C THR A 276 -10.80 31.89 3.47
N LEU A 277 -10.89 30.61 3.80
CA LEU A 277 -11.13 29.54 2.84
C LEU A 277 -12.54 28.99 3.08
N THR A 278 -13.38 29.02 2.07
CA THR A 278 -14.74 28.46 2.15
C THR A 278 -14.76 27.04 1.58
N ARG A 279 -15.69 26.19 2.06
CA ARG A 279 -15.94 24.85 1.48
C ARG A 279 -16.18 24.93 -0.02
N ARG A 280 -17.01 25.89 -0.46
CA ARG A 280 -17.27 26.09 -1.89
C ARG A 280 -16.00 26.37 -2.69
N LYS A 281 -15.04 27.11 -2.10
CA LYS A 281 -13.75 27.39 -2.76
C LYS A 281 -12.89 26.14 -2.82
N LEU A 282 -12.82 25.36 -1.72
CA LEU A 282 -12.13 24.07 -1.69
C LEU A 282 -12.69 23.11 -2.74
N ASP A 283 -14.02 22.98 -2.79
CA ASP A 283 -14.71 22.11 -3.75
C ASP A 283 -14.41 22.50 -5.20
N ALA A 284 -14.37 23.79 -5.48
CA ALA A 284 -14.04 24.29 -6.82
C ALA A 284 -12.56 24.04 -7.19
N LEU A 285 -11.65 24.18 -6.25
CA LEU A 285 -10.22 23.90 -6.46
C LEU A 285 -9.97 22.42 -6.71
N CYS A 286 -10.67 21.55 -5.97
CA CYS A 286 -10.48 20.09 -6.00
C CYS A 286 -11.41 19.36 -6.99
N ASP A 287 -12.25 20.08 -7.75
CA ASP A 287 -13.20 19.49 -8.71
C ASP A 287 -12.54 18.53 -9.73
N PRO A 288 -11.38 18.87 -10.33
CA PRO A 288 -10.69 17.93 -11.23
C PRO A 288 -10.28 16.63 -10.55
N LEU A 289 -9.84 16.71 -9.28
CA LEU A 289 -9.46 15.56 -8.47
C LEU A 289 -10.69 14.67 -8.18
N PHE A 290 -11.79 15.25 -7.75
CA PHE A 290 -13.03 14.50 -7.49
C PHE A 290 -13.60 13.86 -8.77
N LYS A 291 -13.50 14.53 -9.92
CA LYS A 291 -13.86 13.93 -11.21
C LYS A 291 -12.98 12.73 -11.56
N LYS A 292 -11.68 12.81 -11.24
CA LYS A 292 -10.75 11.68 -11.42
C LYS A 292 -11.17 10.48 -10.56
N CYS A 293 -11.55 10.70 -9.30
CA CYS A 293 -12.06 9.63 -8.42
C CYS A 293 -13.28 8.91 -9.04
N LEU A 294 -14.26 9.67 -9.52
CA LEU A 294 -15.44 9.08 -10.16
C LEU A 294 -15.14 8.40 -11.50
N ARG A 295 -14.16 8.90 -12.25
CA ARG A 295 -13.71 8.26 -13.48
C ARG A 295 -13.12 6.88 -13.19
N ILE A 296 -12.23 6.77 -12.21
CA ILE A 296 -11.66 5.50 -11.77
C ILE A 296 -12.77 4.54 -11.32
N THR A 297 -13.72 5.01 -10.50
CA THR A 297 -14.86 4.19 -10.07
C THR A 297 -15.64 3.63 -11.26
N ARG A 298 -15.92 4.47 -12.26
CA ARG A 298 -16.62 4.06 -13.48
C ARG A 298 -15.82 3.04 -14.30
N GLU A 299 -14.52 3.24 -14.42
CA GLU A 299 -13.62 2.35 -15.15
C GLU A 299 -13.57 0.96 -14.49
N VAL A 300 -13.55 0.88 -13.16
CA VAL A 300 -13.59 -0.40 -12.42
C VAL A 300 -14.89 -1.14 -12.69
N LEU A 301 -16.03 -0.47 -12.54
CA LEU A 301 -17.35 -1.09 -12.78
C LEU A 301 -17.48 -1.55 -14.24
N LYS A 302 -17.05 -0.73 -15.20
CA LYS A 302 -17.07 -1.05 -16.62
C LYS A 302 -16.18 -2.27 -16.96
N ALA A 303 -15.03 -2.39 -16.31
CA ALA A 303 -14.09 -3.51 -16.57
C ALA A 303 -14.66 -4.88 -16.18
N ILE A 304 -15.67 -4.90 -15.31
CA ILE A 304 -16.34 -6.12 -14.84
C ILE A 304 -17.81 -6.19 -15.30
N ASP A 305 -18.20 -5.33 -16.23
CA ASP A 305 -19.56 -5.25 -16.81
C ASP A 305 -20.67 -5.11 -15.74
N VAL A 306 -20.45 -4.22 -14.75
CA VAL A 306 -21.40 -3.93 -13.66
C VAL A 306 -21.96 -2.52 -13.81
N ASP A 307 -23.29 -2.40 -13.80
CA ASP A 307 -23.96 -1.10 -13.74
C ASP A 307 -23.95 -0.57 -12.28
N PRO A 308 -23.80 0.76 -12.06
CA PRO A 308 -23.93 1.34 -10.72
C PRO A 308 -25.21 0.98 -9.97
N SER A 309 -26.31 0.69 -10.67
CA SER A 309 -27.57 0.23 -10.06
C SER A 309 -27.48 -1.17 -9.45
N ASP A 310 -26.59 -2.04 -9.97
CA ASP A 310 -26.41 -3.42 -9.51
C ASP A 310 -25.54 -3.52 -8.25
N VAL A 311 -24.93 -2.42 -7.84
CA VAL A 311 -24.19 -2.32 -6.57
C VAL A 311 -25.21 -2.24 -5.42
N ASN A 312 -25.14 -3.16 -4.48
CA ASN A 312 -26.04 -3.15 -3.33
C ASN A 312 -25.64 -2.09 -2.30
N GLU A 313 -24.35 -1.96 -2.03
CA GLU A 313 -23.83 -1.05 -1.00
C GLU A 313 -22.51 -0.40 -1.40
N VAL A 314 -22.28 0.82 -0.89
CA VAL A 314 -21.02 1.57 -1.08
C VAL A 314 -20.46 1.88 0.29
N VAL A 315 -19.36 1.22 0.64
CA VAL A 315 -18.65 1.37 1.92
C VAL A 315 -17.56 2.41 1.76
N LEU A 316 -17.59 3.43 2.61
CA LEU A 316 -16.61 4.51 2.63
C LEU A 316 -15.51 4.23 3.64
N VAL A 317 -14.26 4.25 3.15
CA VAL A 317 -13.04 4.02 3.91
C VAL A 317 -12.08 5.19 3.70
N GLY A 318 -11.21 5.45 4.67
CA GLY A 318 -10.22 6.52 4.61
C GLY A 318 -10.76 7.90 4.98
N GLY A 319 -9.93 8.71 5.64
CA GLY A 319 -10.31 10.02 6.19
C GLY A 319 -10.81 11.02 5.16
N SER A 320 -10.31 10.96 3.91
CA SER A 320 -10.71 11.86 2.83
C SER A 320 -12.15 11.63 2.34
N THR A 321 -12.76 10.49 2.64
CA THR A 321 -14.19 10.24 2.39
C THR A 321 -15.12 11.07 3.26
N ARG A 322 -14.60 11.76 4.28
CA ARG A 322 -15.38 12.70 5.10
C ARG A 322 -15.72 14.01 4.37
N ILE A 323 -15.03 14.31 3.27
CA ILE A 323 -15.26 15.54 2.50
C ILE A 323 -16.64 15.50 1.87
N PRO A 324 -17.52 16.50 2.16
CA PRO A 324 -18.92 16.49 1.69
C PRO A 324 -19.06 16.40 0.17
N ALA A 325 -18.18 17.06 -0.57
CA ALA A 325 -18.23 17.10 -2.03
C ALA A 325 -18.03 15.71 -2.68
N ILE A 326 -17.15 14.86 -2.17
CA ILE A 326 -16.97 13.51 -2.72
C ILE A 326 -18.15 12.62 -2.36
N ARG A 327 -18.69 12.74 -1.14
CA ARG A 327 -19.89 12.00 -0.73
C ARG A 327 -21.10 12.32 -1.61
N ALA A 328 -21.34 13.61 -1.86
CA ALA A 328 -22.45 14.03 -2.71
C ALA A 328 -22.32 13.48 -4.13
N ARG A 329 -21.09 13.49 -4.68
CA ARG A 329 -20.83 12.96 -6.03
C ARG A 329 -20.98 11.45 -6.10
N LEU A 330 -20.53 10.71 -5.08
CA LEU A 330 -20.71 9.25 -5.01
C LEU A 330 -22.17 8.89 -4.89
N ARG A 331 -22.95 9.58 -4.06
CA ARG A 331 -24.41 9.36 -4.00
C ARG A 331 -25.06 9.53 -5.36
N ALA A 332 -24.81 10.65 -6.03
CA ALA A 332 -25.34 10.90 -7.37
C ALA A 332 -24.87 9.84 -8.39
N PHE A 333 -23.63 9.38 -8.31
CA PHE A 333 -23.08 8.35 -9.19
C PHE A 333 -23.79 6.99 -9.01
N PHE A 334 -24.15 6.63 -7.79
CA PHE A 334 -24.85 5.39 -7.46
C PHE A 334 -26.38 5.59 -7.30
N ASN A 335 -26.98 6.44 -8.12
CA ASN A 335 -28.44 6.66 -8.19
C ASN A 335 -29.06 7.06 -6.84
N ASP A 336 -28.43 8.01 -6.15
CA ASP A 336 -28.80 8.51 -4.82
C ASP A 336 -28.84 7.46 -3.70
N LYS A 337 -28.13 6.33 -3.90
CA LYS A 337 -27.98 5.29 -2.90
C LYS A 337 -27.33 5.85 -1.62
N GLU A 338 -27.82 5.39 -0.48
CA GLU A 338 -27.22 5.73 0.80
C GLU A 338 -25.83 5.11 0.92
N LEU A 339 -24.84 5.93 1.29
CA LEU A 339 -23.45 5.48 1.47
C LEU A 339 -23.31 4.87 2.87
N CYS A 340 -22.70 3.71 2.94
CA CYS A 340 -22.47 3.03 4.21
C CYS A 340 -21.36 3.75 4.99
N THR A 341 -21.77 4.34 6.12
CA THR A 341 -20.89 5.00 7.10
C THR A 341 -20.99 4.35 8.49
N SER A 342 -21.59 3.14 8.56
CA SER A 342 -21.77 2.40 9.81
C SER A 342 -20.46 1.87 10.39
N VAL A 343 -19.41 1.76 9.56
CA VAL A 343 -18.06 1.38 9.98
C VAL A 343 -17.21 2.63 10.22
N ASN A 344 -16.30 2.54 11.17
CA ASN A 344 -15.34 3.63 11.38
C ASN A 344 -14.28 3.60 10.27
N ALA A 345 -14.29 4.61 9.41
CA ALA A 345 -13.39 4.72 8.26
C ALA A 345 -11.88 4.71 8.63
N ASP A 346 -11.53 5.02 9.87
CA ASP A 346 -10.13 5.00 10.35
C ASP A 346 -9.74 3.65 11.00
N GLU A 347 -10.70 2.81 11.38
CA GLU A 347 -10.46 1.59 12.15
C GLU A 347 -10.79 0.31 11.36
N VAL A 348 -11.72 0.39 10.40
CA VAL A 348 -12.30 -0.77 9.71
C VAL A 348 -11.27 -1.64 9.00
N VAL A 349 -10.23 -1.04 8.42
CA VAL A 349 -9.14 -1.76 7.75
C VAL A 349 -8.34 -2.59 8.75
N ALA A 350 -8.03 -2.01 9.91
CA ALA A 350 -7.32 -2.68 10.99
C ALA A 350 -8.16 -3.82 11.61
N GLU A 351 -9.47 -3.61 11.73
CA GLU A 351 -10.41 -4.64 12.18
C GLU A 351 -10.42 -5.84 11.23
N GLY A 352 -10.48 -5.59 9.92
CA GLY A 352 -10.42 -6.64 8.91
C GLY A 352 -9.09 -7.39 8.90
N ALA A 353 -7.98 -6.68 9.05
CA ALA A 353 -6.66 -7.31 9.17
C ALA A 353 -6.57 -8.23 10.39
N ALA A 354 -7.19 -7.85 11.50
CA ALA A 354 -7.24 -8.69 12.69
C ALA A 354 -8.11 -9.93 12.51
N ILE A 355 -9.22 -9.80 11.81
CA ILE A 355 -10.07 -10.93 11.44
C ILE A 355 -9.26 -11.92 10.59
N GLN A 356 -8.54 -11.43 9.59
CA GLN A 356 -7.66 -12.27 8.77
C GLN A 356 -6.55 -12.94 9.60
N ALA A 357 -5.97 -12.22 10.54
CA ALA A 357 -4.97 -12.78 11.44
C ALA A 357 -5.56 -13.92 12.32
N ALA A 358 -6.78 -13.76 12.80
CA ALA A 358 -7.48 -14.79 13.57
C ALA A 358 -7.78 -16.05 12.72
N ILE A 359 -8.22 -15.85 11.46
CA ILE A 359 -8.45 -16.95 10.52
C ILE A 359 -7.15 -17.73 10.31
N LEU A 360 -6.05 -17.04 10.02
CA LEU A 360 -4.75 -17.65 9.77
C LEU A 360 -4.17 -18.35 11.01
N SER A 361 -4.50 -17.86 12.20
CA SER A 361 -4.08 -18.45 13.48
C SER A 361 -4.98 -19.60 13.95
N GLY A 362 -6.04 -19.92 13.22
CA GLY A 362 -6.99 -20.99 13.55
C GLY A 362 -7.83 -20.72 14.80
N VAL A 363 -7.95 -19.43 15.19
CA VAL A 363 -8.77 -19.02 16.34
C VAL A 363 -10.24 -19.19 16.02
N ASP A 364 -10.98 -19.79 16.92
CA ASP A 364 -12.42 -20.08 16.88
C ASP A 364 -13.00 -20.45 15.51
N LYS A 365 -12.88 -21.71 15.18
CA LYS A 365 -13.37 -22.28 13.91
C LYS A 365 -14.86 -22.07 13.65
N LYS A 366 -15.69 -21.84 14.68
CA LYS A 366 -17.14 -21.69 14.49
C LYS A 366 -17.55 -20.36 13.87
N VAL A 367 -16.81 -19.28 14.12
CA VAL A 367 -17.11 -17.96 13.57
C VAL A 367 -16.49 -17.76 12.19
N PHE A 368 -15.37 -18.44 11.90
CA PHE A 368 -14.58 -18.22 10.68
C PHE A 368 -14.48 -19.44 9.76
N GLN A 369 -15.23 -20.54 10.07
CA GLN A 369 -15.11 -21.81 9.35
C GLN A 369 -15.39 -21.70 7.84
N ASP A 370 -16.27 -20.76 7.47
CA ASP A 370 -16.74 -20.59 6.09
C ASP A 370 -16.23 -19.30 5.44
N VAL A 371 -15.27 -18.61 6.07
CA VAL A 371 -14.72 -17.37 5.49
C VAL A 371 -13.64 -17.71 4.47
N LEU A 372 -13.96 -17.46 3.20
CA LEU A 372 -13.02 -17.60 2.08
C LEU A 372 -12.81 -16.23 1.42
N MET A 373 -11.55 -15.84 1.27
CA MET A 373 -11.16 -14.62 0.58
C MET A 373 -10.49 -14.95 -0.74
N LEU A 374 -11.04 -14.45 -1.84
CA LEU A 374 -10.50 -14.55 -3.18
C LEU A 374 -10.15 -13.15 -3.68
N ASP A 375 -8.87 -12.82 -3.64
CA ASP A 375 -8.33 -11.52 -4.09
C ASP A 375 -7.82 -11.59 -5.54
N VAL A 376 -7.53 -10.44 -6.14
CA VAL A 376 -7.09 -10.31 -7.53
C VAL A 376 -5.86 -9.41 -7.66
N ILE A 377 -5.12 -9.53 -8.76
CA ILE A 377 -4.07 -8.57 -9.11
C ILE A 377 -4.67 -7.28 -9.67
N PRO A 378 -4.06 -6.13 -9.35
CA PRO A 378 -4.59 -4.82 -9.78
C PRO A 378 -4.27 -4.47 -11.22
N MET A 379 -3.20 -4.99 -11.78
CA MET A 379 -2.71 -4.72 -13.12
C MET A 379 -2.23 -5.98 -13.81
N SER A 380 -2.22 -5.97 -15.14
CA SER A 380 -1.72 -7.07 -15.95
C SER A 380 -0.22 -7.25 -15.79
N ILE A 381 0.24 -8.50 -15.72
CA ILE A 381 1.67 -8.87 -15.76
C ILE A 381 1.97 -9.46 -17.12
N GLY A 382 3.00 -8.95 -17.76
CA GLY A 382 3.39 -9.37 -19.09
C GLY A 382 4.89 -9.26 -19.33
N ILE A 383 5.30 -9.59 -20.53
CA ILE A 383 6.69 -9.60 -20.99
C ILE A 383 6.84 -8.77 -22.26
N GLU A 384 8.06 -8.26 -22.50
CA GLU A 384 8.39 -7.60 -23.76
C GLU A 384 8.59 -8.62 -24.87
N LYS A 385 7.92 -8.41 -26.00
CA LYS A 385 8.13 -9.13 -27.24
C LYS A 385 9.24 -8.48 -28.06
N ALA A 386 9.76 -9.20 -29.05
CA ALA A 386 10.81 -8.70 -29.94
C ALA A 386 10.42 -7.41 -30.72
N ASP A 387 9.14 -7.13 -30.88
CA ASP A 387 8.61 -5.91 -31.51
C ASP A 387 8.35 -4.77 -30.51
N GLY A 388 8.68 -4.95 -29.22
CA GLY A 388 8.46 -3.99 -28.14
C GLY A 388 7.03 -3.98 -27.58
N ALA A 389 6.14 -4.81 -28.10
CA ALA A 389 4.79 -4.95 -27.58
C ALA A 389 4.78 -5.71 -26.23
N MET A 390 3.85 -5.35 -25.36
CA MET A 390 3.60 -6.12 -24.14
C MET A 390 2.73 -7.34 -24.46
N GLU A 391 3.24 -8.51 -24.14
CA GLU A 391 2.44 -9.72 -24.12
C GLU A 391 1.97 -10.00 -22.71
N VAL A 392 0.67 -9.84 -22.48
CA VAL A 392 0.04 -10.10 -21.19
C VAL A 392 -0.02 -11.61 -20.94
N LEU A 393 0.56 -12.05 -19.82
CA LEU A 393 0.55 -13.45 -19.38
C LEU A 393 -0.45 -13.67 -18.24
N ILE A 394 -0.52 -12.74 -17.29
CA ILE A 394 -1.51 -12.76 -16.21
C ILE A 394 -2.35 -11.48 -16.34
N PRO A 395 -3.59 -11.57 -16.81
CA PRO A 395 -4.45 -10.40 -17.00
C PRO A 395 -4.83 -9.74 -15.66
N LYS A 396 -5.06 -8.44 -15.68
CA LYS A 396 -5.71 -7.68 -14.61
C LYS A 396 -6.98 -8.40 -14.13
N ASN A 397 -7.26 -8.30 -12.84
CA ASN A 397 -8.36 -8.97 -12.15
C ASN A 397 -8.25 -10.52 -12.14
N SER A 398 -7.10 -11.10 -12.49
CA SER A 398 -6.85 -12.52 -12.24
C SER A 398 -6.80 -12.80 -10.74
N ARG A 399 -7.49 -13.86 -10.30
CA ARG A 399 -7.49 -14.29 -8.90
C ARG A 399 -6.11 -14.76 -8.48
N ILE A 400 -5.70 -14.45 -7.27
CA ILE A 400 -4.44 -14.89 -6.69
C ILE A 400 -4.69 -15.93 -5.56
N PRO A 401 -3.79 -16.94 -5.39
CA PRO A 401 -2.58 -17.17 -6.20
C PRO A 401 -2.88 -17.69 -7.61
N VAL A 402 -2.03 -17.33 -8.58
CA VAL A 402 -2.16 -17.74 -9.97
C VAL A 402 -0.79 -18.13 -10.56
N SER A 403 -0.78 -19.05 -11.49
CA SER A 403 0.43 -19.50 -12.17
C SER A 403 0.11 -19.74 -13.66
N VAL A 404 0.94 -19.18 -14.53
CA VAL A 404 0.82 -19.31 -15.98
C VAL A 404 2.15 -19.74 -16.55
N THR A 405 2.14 -20.82 -17.35
CA THR A 405 3.33 -21.31 -18.06
C THR A 405 3.22 -20.97 -19.53
N LYS A 406 4.27 -20.35 -20.06
CA LYS A 406 4.44 -20.09 -21.48
C LYS A 406 5.69 -20.76 -22.00
N TYR A 407 5.62 -21.22 -23.24
CA TYR A 407 6.72 -21.88 -23.92
C TYR A 407 7.40 -20.89 -24.87
N PHE A 408 8.73 -20.82 -24.79
CA PHE A 408 9.57 -19.95 -25.61
C PHE A 408 10.47 -20.77 -26.49
N ASP A 409 10.52 -20.39 -27.76
CA ASP A 409 11.42 -20.99 -28.76
C ASP A 409 12.75 -20.22 -28.76
N THR A 410 13.83 -20.91 -29.14
CA THR A 410 15.12 -20.27 -29.41
C THR A 410 15.10 -19.54 -30.75
N ALA A 411 15.67 -18.33 -30.79
CA ALA A 411 15.72 -17.50 -32.00
C ALA A 411 16.88 -17.87 -32.95
N VAL A 412 17.93 -18.51 -32.41
CA VAL A 412 19.13 -18.91 -33.19
C VAL A 412 19.54 -20.32 -32.83
N ASP A 413 20.29 -20.99 -33.75
CA ASP A 413 20.85 -22.32 -33.52
C ASP A 413 21.82 -22.29 -32.32
N ASP A 414 21.77 -23.36 -31.52
CA ASP A 414 22.61 -23.55 -30.32
C ASP A 414 22.60 -22.38 -29.31
N GLN A 415 21.48 -21.67 -29.24
CA GLN A 415 21.30 -20.52 -28.32
C GLN A 415 21.67 -20.89 -26.87
N ALA A 416 22.55 -20.09 -26.29
CA ALA A 416 23.08 -20.39 -24.95
C ALA A 416 22.14 -19.98 -23.80
N GLY A 417 21.18 -19.09 -24.05
CA GLY A 417 20.23 -18.60 -23.08
C GLY A 417 19.33 -17.53 -23.67
N PHE A 418 18.43 -17.01 -22.85
CA PHE A 418 17.55 -15.88 -23.20
C PHE A 418 17.20 -15.10 -21.96
N THR A 419 16.91 -13.82 -22.14
CA THR A 419 16.44 -12.90 -21.09
C THR A 419 14.95 -12.65 -21.27
N ILE A 420 14.21 -12.62 -20.17
CA ILE A 420 12.81 -12.22 -20.14
C ILE A 420 12.70 -10.99 -19.24
N GLU A 421 12.25 -9.87 -19.80
CA GLU A 421 11.92 -8.67 -19.06
C GLU A 421 10.43 -8.68 -18.74
N VAL A 422 10.07 -8.44 -17.47
CA VAL A 422 8.70 -8.51 -16.96
C VAL A 422 8.21 -7.12 -16.59
N PHE A 423 6.99 -6.82 -16.98
CA PHE A 423 6.34 -5.52 -16.79
C PHE A 423 4.96 -5.67 -16.16
N GLU A 424 4.54 -4.62 -15.43
CA GLU A 424 3.22 -4.51 -14.81
C GLU A 424 2.50 -3.27 -15.36
N GLY A 425 1.31 -3.43 -15.95
CA GLY A 425 0.49 -2.33 -16.48
C GLY A 425 -0.39 -2.71 -17.64
N GLU A 426 -1.05 -1.72 -18.24
CA GLU A 426 -2.08 -1.90 -19.27
C GLU A 426 -1.69 -1.29 -20.64
N SER A 427 -0.50 -0.67 -20.78
CA SER A 427 -0.06 -0.17 -22.08
C SER A 427 0.28 -1.34 -23.01
N PRO A 428 -0.13 -1.27 -24.30
CA PRO A 428 0.28 -2.26 -25.28
C PRO A 428 1.79 -2.25 -25.60
N VAL A 429 2.51 -1.18 -25.21
CA VAL A 429 3.95 -1.05 -25.35
C VAL A 429 4.60 -1.42 -24.02
N ALA A 430 5.46 -2.43 -24.00
CA ALA A 430 6.02 -2.98 -22.76
C ALA A 430 6.72 -1.90 -21.91
N ARG A 431 7.58 -1.09 -22.52
CA ARG A 431 8.40 -0.08 -21.83
C ARG A 431 7.65 1.16 -21.36
N GLU A 432 6.36 1.30 -21.68
CA GLU A 432 5.47 2.31 -21.11
C GLU A 432 4.81 1.84 -19.80
N ASN A 433 4.95 0.55 -19.47
CA ASN A 433 4.50 -0.04 -18.22
C ASN A 433 5.60 0.00 -17.15
N THR A 434 5.24 -0.30 -15.91
CA THR A 434 6.19 -0.41 -14.81
C THR A 434 7.09 -1.62 -15.04
N TYR A 435 8.39 -1.39 -15.20
CA TYR A 435 9.38 -2.46 -15.24
C TYR A 435 9.49 -3.12 -13.86
N LEU A 436 9.36 -4.43 -13.80
CA LEU A 436 9.47 -5.18 -12.54
C LEU A 436 10.87 -5.76 -12.37
N THR A 437 11.27 -6.59 -13.33
CA THR A 437 12.54 -7.32 -13.24
C THR A 437 12.89 -7.97 -14.57
N TYR A 438 14.07 -8.57 -14.64
CA TYR A 438 14.45 -9.47 -15.72
C TYR A 438 14.95 -10.81 -15.18
N PHE A 439 14.90 -11.82 -16.00
CA PHE A 439 15.40 -13.15 -15.70
C PHE A 439 16.27 -13.63 -16.85
N ASP A 440 17.51 -13.99 -16.53
CA ASP A 440 18.46 -14.60 -17.46
C ASP A 440 18.39 -16.12 -17.32
N PHE A 441 18.01 -16.80 -18.39
CA PHE A 441 17.95 -18.25 -18.44
C PHE A 441 19.12 -18.79 -19.24
N VAL A 442 19.98 -19.59 -18.59
CA VAL A 442 21.06 -20.32 -19.26
C VAL A 442 20.55 -21.69 -19.69
N LEU A 443 20.63 -21.97 -20.96
CA LEU A 443 20.22 -23.25 -21.53
C LEU A 443 21.38 -24.25 -21.47
N PRO A 444 21.21 -25.40 -20.80
CA PRO A 444 22.20 -26.47 -20.78
C PRO A 444 22.51 -26.95 -22.22
N ARG A 445 23.75 -27.35 -22.49
CA ARG A 445 24.17 -27.78 -23.83
C ARG A 445 23.27 -28.88 -24.41
N LYS A 446 22.76 -29.79 -23.59
CA LYS A 446 21.88 -30.90 -23.97
C LYS A 446 20.50 -30.44 -24.47
N THR A 447 20.07 -29.20 -24.13
CA THR A 447 18.78 -28.62 -24.51
C THR A 447 18.93 -27.53 -25.56
N ARG A 448 20.10 -27.44 -26.21
CA ARG A 448 20.32 -26.55 -27.34
C ARG A 448 20.15 -27.32 -28.64
N GLY A 449 19.66 -26.65 -29.66
CA GLY A 449 19.41 -27.25 -30.97
C GLY A 449 19.19 -26.17 -32.02
N LYS A 450 18.57 -26.53 -33.13
CA LYS A 450 18.21 -25.56 -34.16
C LYS A 450 17.17 -24.57 -33.64
N ALA A 451 17.22 -23.34 -34.14
CA ALA A 451 16.23 -22.32 -33.86
C ALA A 451 14.82 -22.85 -33.99
N GLY A 452 13.96 -22.62 -33.01
CA GLY A 452 12.58 -23.06 -32.97
C GLY A 452 12.35 -24.57 -32.77
N SER A 453 13.41 -25.37 -32.56
CA SER A 453 13.26 -26.82 -32.44
C SER A 453 12.95 -27.31 -31.02
N ILE A 454 13.22 -26.50 -30.00
CA ILE A 454 13.04 -26.85 -28.59
C ILE A 454 12.30 -25.72 -27.88
N GLN A 455 11.24 -26.11 -27.17
CA GLN A 455 10.44 -25.17 -26.38
C GLN A 455 10.84 -25.19 -24.91
N HIS A 456 11.08 -24.02 -24.37
CA HIS A 456 11.48 -23.83 -22.96
C HIS A 456 10.31 -23.25 -22.16
N PRO A 457 9.77 -24.01 -21.18
CA PRO A 457 8.69 -23.50 -20.34
C PRO A 457 9.21 -22.46 -19.35
N VAL A 458 8.54 -21.33 -19.30
CA VAL A 458 8.71 -20.29 -18.27
C VAL A 458 7.38 -20.10 -17.59
N THR A 459 7.40 -20.22 -16.26
CA THR A 459 6.22 -20.10 -15.42
C THR A 459 6.30 -18.81 -14.61
N LEU A 460 5.35 -17.92 -14.83
CA LEU A 460 5.11 -16.75 -13.99
C LEU A 460 4.02 -17.10 -12.98
N SER A 461 4.26 -16.79 -11.72
CA SER A 461 3.29 -17.02 -10.64
C SER A 461 3.16 -15.77 -9.78
N MET A 462 1.92 -15.44 -9.41
CA MET A 462 1.66 -14.44 -8.37
C MET A 462 1.20 -15.17 -7.11
N ASN A 463 1.92 -14.98 -6.01
CA ASN A 463 1.54 -15.63 -4.75
C ASN A 463 0.38 -14.89 -4.06
N ALA A 464 -0.05 -15.40 -2.94
CA ALA A 464 -1.16 -14.83 -2.18
C ALA A 464 -0.87 -13.42 -1.59
N ASN A 465 0.38 -12.96 -1.55
CA ASN A 465 0.76 -11.60 -1.18
C ASN A 465 0.80 -10.63 -2.39
N GLY A 466 0.52 -11.14 -3.60
CA GLY A 466 0.63 -10.37 -4.84
C GLY A 466 2.08 -10.14 -5.27
N LEU A 467 2.98 -11.08 -4.97
CA LEU A 467 4.39 -11.02 -5.38
C LEU A 467 4.66 -11.98 -6.53
N LEU A 468 5.42 -11.49 -7.49
CA LEU A 468 5.84 -12.25 -8.67
C LEU A 468 6.91 -13.29 -8.30
N GLN A 469 6.76 -14.47 -8.87
CA GLN A 469 7.76 -15.53 -8.87
C GLN A 469 7.89 -16.06 -10.29
N VAL A 470 9.12 -16.22 -10.76
CA VAL A 470 9.38 -16.76 -12.10
C VAL A 470 10.23 -18.03 -11.98
N LYS A 471 9.84 -19.06 -12.71
CA LYS A 471 10.56 -20.33 -12.79
C LYS A 471 10.73 -20.69 -14.26
N ALA A 472 11.94 -21.07 -14.67
CA ALA A 472 12.17 -21.75 -15.94
C ALA A 472 12.39 -23.23 -15.68
N GLY A 473 11.80 -24.07 -16.53
CA GLY A 473 11.97 -25.51 -16.51
C GLY A 473 12.63 -26.00 -17.79
N ILE A 474 13.23 -27.16 -17.72
CA ILE A 474 13.64 -27.94 -18.90
C ILE A 474 12.64 -29.08 -18.99
N LEU A 475 11.94 -29.20 -20.12
CA LEU A 475 11.14 -30.38 -20.38
C LEU A 475 12.11 -31.55 -20.62
N HIS A 476 12.22 -32.41 -19.61
CA HIS A 476 12.89 -33.69 -19.75
C HIS A 476 11.93 -34.81 -19.37
N ASP A 477 11.77 -35.74 -20.25
CA ASP A 477 11.02 -36.97 -20.02
C ASP A 477 11.79 -38.04 -19.21
N GLU A 478 12.96 -37.71 -18.62
CA GLU A 478 13.70 -38.63 -17.76
C GLU A 478 14.54 -37.90 -16.70
N ALA A 479 14.72 -38.54 -15.57
CA ALA A 479 15.43 -38.06 -14.39
C ALA A 479 16.83 -37.53 -14.72
N VAL A 480 17.06 -36.24 -14.49
CA VAL A 480 18.38 -35.61 -14.56
C VAL A 480 19.13 -35.91 -13.27
N ASP A 481 20.37 -36.36 -13.40
CA ASP A 481 21.28 -36.62 -12.29
C ASP A 481 21.40 -35.42 -11.34
N ALA A 482 21.34 -35.67 -10.04
CA ALA A 482 21.25 -34.67 -8.98
C ALA A 482 22.44 -33.65 -8.89
N GLU A 483 23.53 -33.89 -9.63
CA GLU A 483 24.69 -33.00 -9.63
C GLU A 483 24.51 -31.75 -10.54
N ASP A 484 23.87 -31.88 -11.71
CA ASP A 484 23.61 -30.75 -12.62
C ASP A 484 22.49 -29.82 -12.09
N ALA A 485 21.55 -30.35 -11.30
CA ALA A 485 20.49 -29.57 -10.66
C ALA A 485 21.05 -28.66 -9.54
N SER A 486 22.15 -29.04 -8.90
CA SER A 486 22.74 -28.27 -7.80
C SER A 486 23.43 -26.97 -8.26
N GLU A 487 24.00 -26.95 -9.47
CA GLU A 487 24.62 -25.74 -10.03
C GLU A 487 23.57 -24.75 -10.58
N ALA A 488 22.53 -25.25 -11.24
CA ALA A 488 21.41 -24.43 -11.70
C ALA A 488 20.59 -23.85 -10.52
N GLN A 489 20.40 -24.63 -9.45
CA GLN A 489 19.75 -24.14 -8.24
C GLN A 489 20.60 -23.16 -7.45
N ARG A 490 21.93 -23.29 -7.43
CA ARG A 490 22.81 -22.31 -6.79
C ARG A 490 22.84 -20.98 -7.52
N SER A 491 22.72 -20.95 -8.83
CA SER A 491 22.57 -19.72 -9.61
C SER A 491 21.19 -19.06 -9.43
N MET A 492 20.15 -19.85 -9.16
CA MET A 492 18.78 -19.35 -8.89
C MET A 492 18.58 -18.79 -7.48
N LEU A 493 19.40 -19.19 -6.50
CA LEU A 493 19.23 -18.77 -5.10
C LEU A 493 19.88 -17.43 -4.77
N VAL A 494 20.67 -16.86 -5.65
CA VAL A 494 21.46 -15.64 -5.38
C VAL A 494 20.77 -14.35 -5.86
N LEU A 495 19.69 -14.42 -6.65
CA LEU A 495 19.08 -13.23 -7.25
C LEU A 495 17.70 -12.86 -6.68
N CYS A 496 17.21 -13.53 -5.64
CA CYS A 496 15.95 -13.16 -4.97
C CYS A 496 16.13 -12.15 -3.82
N VAL A 497 17.28 -11.55 -3.68
CA VAL A 497 17.57 -10.56 -2.63
C VAL A 497 18.04 -9.30 -3.31
N TYR A 498 17.12 -8.45 -3.75
CA TYR A 498 17.35 -6.99 -3.75
C TYR A 498 16.08 -6.25 -4.19
N MET A 499 15.69 -5.36 -3.29
CA MET A 499 14.90 -4.11 -3.41
C MET A 499 13.38 -4.26 -3.35
N GLY A 500 12.81 -3.60 -2.53
CA GLY A 500 12.65 -2.71 -1.40
C GLY A 500 11.69 -1.60 -1.63
N CYS A 501 10.76 -1.45 -0.85
CA CYS A 501 10.15 -0.58 0.11
C CYS A 501 8.73 -0.12 -0.17
N LEU A 502 7.88 0.02 0.68
CA LEU A 502 7.32 0.29 1.96
C LEU A 502 5.86 0.75 1.98
N ILE A 503 5.24 0.87 2.90
CA ILE A 503 4.42 0.87 4.12
C ILE A 503 3.08 1.53 3.94
N ALA A 504 2.07 0.90 4.44
CA ALA A 504 1.03 1.52 5.23
C ALA A 504 0.80 0.71 6.49
N VAL A 505 0.88 1.38 7.60
CA VAL A 505 0.73 0.79 8.91
C VAL A 505 -0.71 0.97 9.36
N TYR A 506 -1.43 -0.11 9.52
CA TYR A 506 -2.59 -0.18 10.37
C TYR A 506 -2.45 -1.36 11.33
N VAL A 507 -2.30 -1.01 12.55
CA VAL A 507 -2.64 -1.58 13.84
C VAL A 507 -2.70 -3.11 13.99
N PHE A 508 -1.96 -3.58 14.98
CA PHE A 508 -2.16 -4.86 15.63
C PHE A 508 -3.53 -4.95 16.29
N VAL A 509 -4.25 -5.97 15.97
CA VAL A 509 -5.50 -6.27 16.63
C VAL A 509 -5.48 -7.72 17.10
N ARG A 510 -5.79 -7.91 18.36
CA ARG A 510 -6.06 -9.20 18.95
C ARG A 510 -7.56 -9.37 19.13
N ILE A 511 -8.09 -10.51 18.68
CA ILE A 511 -9.46 -10.92 19.00
C ILE A 511 -9.46 -11.44 20.43
N TYR A 512 -10.20 -10.78 21.32
CA TYR A 512 -10.47 -11.23 22.66
C TYR A 512 -11.88 -11.84 22.71
N PHE A 513 -11.97 -13.12 23.03
CA PHE A 513 -13.23 -13.70 23.49
C PHE A 513 -13.32 -13.51 25.00
N ALA A 514 -14.34 -12.81 25.47
CA ALA A 514 -14.69 -12.79 26.87
C ALA A 514 -15.16 -14.21 27.26
N ASP A 515 -14.54 -14.78 28.28
CA ASP A 515 -14.74 -16.15 28.79
C ASP A 515 -14.23 -17.29 27.88
N GLN A 516 -12.97 -17.50 27.92
CA GLN A 516 -12.27 -18.76 28.21
C GLN A 516 -10.79 -18.59 27.88
N ARG A 517 -9.96 -18.74 28.89
CA ARG A 517 -8.54 -18.98 28.74
C ARG A 517 -8.38 -20.36 28.08
N LEU A 518 -8.09 -20.40 26.80
CA LEU A 518 -7.50 -21.57 26.16
C LEU A 518 -6.13 -21.16 25.63
N TRP A 519 -5.19 -21.21 26.52
CA TRP A 519 -3.78 -21.31 26.18
C TRP A 519 -3.49 -22.79 25.95
N TYR A 520 -3.00 -23.13 24.79
CA TYR A 520 -2.26 -24.38 24.63
C TYR A 520 -0.97 -24.23 25.42
N THR A 521 -0.94 -24.83 26.59
CA THR A 521 0.28 -25.28 27.24
C THR A 521 0.77 -26.52 26.49
N ASP A 522 2.08 -26.60 26.29
CA ASP A 522 2.82 -27.72 25.75
C ASP A 522 2.28 -29.06 26.20
N GLU A 523 1.63 -29.80 25.31
CA GLU A 523 1.40 -31.21 25.37
C GLU A 523 1.48 -31.84 23.97
N TYR A 524 2.61 -31.67 23.31
CA TYR A 524 3.05 -32.55 22.22
C TYR A 524 4.58 -32.67 22.25
N ALA A 525 5.09 -33.13 23.38
CA ALA A 525 6.45 -33.63 23.50
C ALA A 525 6.43 -34.83 24.41
N SER A 526 5.80 -35.92 24.00
CA SER A 526 6.09 -37.27 24.45
C SER A 526 5.09 -38.27 23.85
N ALA A 527 5.30 -38.65 22.60
CA ALA A 527 4.77 -39.90 22.04
C ALA A 527 5.57 -40.26 20.78
N SER A 528 6.83 -40.57 20.96
CA SER A 528 7.61 -41.34 19.99
C SER A 528 8.73 -42.08 20.74
N ASP A 529 8.30 -42.95 21.62
CA ASP A 529 9.04 -44.16 22.02
C ASP A 529 7.99 -45.19 22.41
N ASP A 530 7.88 -46.21 21.58
CA ASP A 530 7.17 -47.47 21.67
C ASP A 530 6.17 -47.71 20.53
N LEU A 531 6.71 -48.26 19.46
CA LEU A 531 6.32 -49.38 18.59
C LEU A 531 6.84 -49.18 17.18
#